data_3147db8d6f58a7ce3656beff762c1445
#
_entry.id   3147db8d6f58a7ce3656beff762c1445
#
_cell.length_a   1.000
_cell.length_b   1.000
_cell.length_c   1.000
_cell.angle_alpha   90.00
_cell.angle_beta   90.00
_cell.angle_gamma   90.00
#
_symmetry.space_group_name_H-M   'P 1'
#
loop_
_entity.id
_entity.type
_entity.pdbx_description
1 polymer ?
#
loop_
_entity_poly.entity_id
_entity_poly.type
_entity_poly.pdbx_seq_one_letter_code
_entity_poly.pdbx_strand_id
1 'polypeptide(L)'
;LRGSDLRITGNAFYAASDPVYGSETIGGSMEPGIVYVGVGDDVETCQWYELAGSEYYTSEIHDFSITYYKPTAETGEHNQSFSLYDDYIRWEAKWTENGERRDSTGYHMKNSFHRQTYWPLWEEGETLTFSGGKLPNNAIDQSGNGTYWVLYRYSADSYGYVDAAGNDEDASTFDIDWAVDKDGNHVDLKEINFVKVVCGIFQYCGWLGETSTEVSGFQDLHLVEGYDDNPIIITPREIPSGIESVSTSTPSSANGLWYDLSGRRVSKPTTGLYIRNGKKVFIKAGTINLSSYN
;
A
#
# COMPACT_ATOMS: atom_id res chain seq x y z
N LEU A 1 -5.12 -16.24 -22.51
CA LEU A 1 -3.88 -15.51 -22.63
C LEU A 1 -2.98 -15.94 -21.46
N ARG A 2 -1.72 -16.16 -21.71
CA ARG A 2 -0.78 -16.67 -20.69
C ARG A 2 0.46 -15.78 -20.77
N GLY A 3 0.81 -15.15 -19.67
CA GLY A 3 1.92 -14.20 -19.57
C GLY A 3 1.44 -12.79 -19.27
N SER A 4 2.37 -11.86 -19.03
CA SER A 4 2.01 -10.47 -18.80
C SER A 4 1.44 -9.84 -20.06
N ASP A 5 0.29 -9.19 -19.94
CA ASP A 5 -0.42 -8.58 -21.06
C ASP A 5 -0.02 -7.12 -21.30
N LEU A 6 0.30 -6.43 -20.20
CA LEU A 6 0.49 -4.99 -20.20
C LEU A 6 1.80 -4.61 -19.51
N ARG A 7 2.41 -3.50 -19.93
CA ARG A 7 3.39 -2.75 -19.14
C ARG A 7 2.88 -1.34 -18.92
N ILE A 8 2.87 -0.90 -17.68
CA ILE A 8 2.52 0.47 -17.33
C ILE A 8 3.72 1.07 -16.60
N THR A 9 4.26 2.16 -17.12
CA THR A 9 5.45 2.80 -16.61
C THR A 9 5.10 4.04 -15.80
N GLY A 10 5.83 4.27 -14.73
CA GLY A 10 5.76 5.43 -13.85
C GLY A 10 7.03 6.26 -13.88
N ASN A 11 7.36 6.85 -12.74
CA ASN A 11 8.63 7.54 -12.53
C ASN A 11 9.41 6.99 -11.32
N ALA A 12 8.98 5.85 -10.75
CA ALA A 12 9.65 5.21 -9.64
C ALA A 12 11.15 5.02 -9.89
N PHE A 13 11.95 5.32 -8.90
CA PHE A 13 13.39 5.12 -8.95
C PHE A 13 13.93 4.63 -7.60
N TYR A 14 15.05 3.91 -7.64
CA TYR A 14 15.77 3.48 -6.47
C TYR A 14 16.80 4.53 -6.04
N ALA A 15 16.84 4.83 -4.76
CA ALA A 15 17.83 5.74 -4.24
C ALA A 15 19.21 5.06 -4.20
N ALA A 16 20.22 5.70 -4.78
CA ALA A 16 21.56 5.14 -4.95
C ALA A 16 22.30 4.84 -3.63
N SER A 17 21.88 5.47 -2.54
CA SER A 17 22.50 5.35 -1.22
C SER A 17 21.53 4.94 -0.12
N ASP A 18 20.27 4.74 -0.46
CA ASP A 18 19.28 4.44 0.55
C ASP A 18 19.27 2.98 0.93
N PRO A 19 19.12 2.77 2.22
CA PRO A 19 19.21 1.43 2.76
C PRO A 19 17.99 0.61 2.38
N VAL A 20 18.21 -0.66 2.30
CA VAL A 20 17.17 -1.66 2.44
C VAL A 20 16.55 -1.49 3.83
N TYR A 21 15.26 -1.18 3.89
CA TYR A 21 14.52 -1.15 5.15
C TYR A 21 14.19 -2.58 5.59
N GLY A 22 14.84 -3.03 6.65
CA GLY A 22 14.83 -4.44 6.98
C GLY A 22 15.66 -5.25 5.97
N SER A 23 15.37 -6.53 5.81
CA SER A 23 16.11 -7.42 4.90
C SER A 23 15.53 -7.52 3.49
N GLU A 24 14.37 -6.93 3.22
CA GLU A 24 13.57 -7.27 2.04
C GLU A 24 12.95 -6.08 1.30
N THR A 25 13.05 -4.85 1.82
CA THR A 25 12.44 -3.68 1.20
C THR A 25 13.47 -2.71 0.64
N ILE A 26 13.22 -2.24 -0.56
CA ILE A 26 14.13 -1.35 -1.31
C ILE A 26 13.56 0.06 -1.25
N GLY A 27 14.38 1.02 -0.85
CA GLY A 27 14.01 2.42 -0.73
C GLY A 27 14.24 3.21 -2.01
N GLY A 28 13.45 4.27 -2.17
CA GLY A 28 13.52 5.17 -3.31
C GLY A 28 12.34 6.14 -3.32
N SER A 29 11.72 6.27 -4.49
CA SER A 29 10.46 6.98 -4.67
C SER A 29 9.46 6.00 -5.31
N MET A 30 8.75 5.25 -4.48
CA MET A 30 7.74 4.30 -4.90
C MET A 30 6.38 4.83 -4.50
N GLU A 31 5.55 5.17 -5.47
CA GLU A 31 4.23 5.79 -5.27
C GLU A 31 3.11 4.92 -5.86
N PRO A 32 2.92 3.71 -5.28
CA PRO A 32 2.15 2.65 -5.91
C PRO A 32 0.69 3.01 -6.16
N GLY A 33 0.27 2.78 -7.40
CA GLY A 33 -1.09 2.93 -7.88
C GLY A 33 -1.78 1.60 -8.15
N ILE A 34 -3.06 1.54 -7.81
CA ILE A 34 -3.93 0.39 -8.06
C ILE A 34 -4.42 0.44 -9.51
N VAL A 35 -4.46 -0.72 -10.15
CA VAL A 35 -4.87 -0.87 -11.56
C VAL A 35 -6.24 -1.51 -11.65
N TYR A 36 -7.11 -0.89 -12.42
CA TYR A 36 -8.39 -1.47 -12.83
C TYR A 36 -8.42 -1.64 -14.34
N VAL A 37 -9.05 -2.72 -14.80
CA VAL A 37 -9.30 -2.98 -16.21
C VAL A 37 -10.79 -2.97 -16.48
N GLY A 38 -11.18 -2.37 -17.60
CA GLY A 38 -12.58 -2.21 -18.00
C GLY A 38 -12.91 -3.06 -19.22
N VAL A 39 -14.05 -3.73 -19.18
CA VAL A 39 -14.62 -4.51 -20.28
C VAL A 39 -15.93 -3.87 -20.73
N GLY A 40 -16.02 -3.48 -21.99
CA GLY A 40 -17.19 -2.83 -22.58
C GLY A 40 -16.81 -1.81 -23.65
N ASP A 41 -17.80 -1.25 -24.33
CA ASP A 41 -17.60 -0.34 -25.46
C ASP A 41 -17.45 1.14 -25.05
N ASP A 42 -17.79 1.47 -23.80
CA ASP A 42 -17.84 2.84 -23.31
C ASP A 42 -17.30 2.91 -21.88
N VAL A 43 -16.38 3.83 -21.64
CA VAL A 43 -15.69 4.00 -20.36
C VAL A 43 -16.64 4.33 -19.19
N GLU A 44 -17.74 5.02 -19.48
CA GLU A 44 -18.73 5.41 -18.45
C GLU A 44 -19.61 4.23 -18.01
N THR A 45 -19.75 3.22 -18.86
CA THR A 45 -20.66 2.09 -18.65
C THR A 45 -19.98 0.74 -18.61
N CYS A 46 -18.67 0.66 -18.85
CA CYS A 46 -17.92 -0.60 -18.83
C CYS A 46 -17.92 -1.20 -17.42
N GLN A 47 -17.74 -2.53 -17.38
CA GLN A 47 -17.53 -3.23 -16.13
C GLN A 47 -16.07 -3.14 -15.74
N TRP A 48 -15.79 -2.59 -14.56
CA TRP A 48 -14.45 -2.49 -13.99
C TRP A 48 -14.11 -3.68 -13.10
N TYR A 49 -12.87 -4.15 -13.22
CA TYR A 49 -12.27 -5.19 -12.39
C TYR A 49 -10.91 -4.70 -11.89
N GLU A 50 -10.60 -4.94 -10.64
CA GLU A 50 -9.29 -4.66 -10.09
C GLU A 50 -8.31 -5.76 -10.47
N LEU A 51 -7.06 -5.41 -10.79
CA LEU A 51 -5.98 -6.38 -10.89
C LEU A 51 -5.36 -6.57 -9.51
N ALA A 52 -5.62 -7.72 -8.89
CA ALA A 52 -5.17 -8.03 -7.54
C ALA A 52 -3.64 -8.10 -7.47
N GLY A 53 -3.03 -7.06 -6.90
CA GLY A 53 -1.60 -7.02 -6.64
C GLY A 53 -1.21 -7.79 -5.37
N SER A 54 0.09 -7.75 -5.03
CA SER A 54 0.65 -8.51 -3.90
C SER A 54 0.03 -8.18 -2.54
N GLU A 55 -0.51 -6.98 -2.36
CA GLU A 55 -1.11 -6.53 -1.12
C GLU A 55 -2.62 -6.77 -1.04
N TYR A 56 -3.26 -7.10 -2.18
CA TYR A 56 -4.72 -7.18 -2.30
C TYR A 56 -5.38 -8.03 -1.20
N TYR A 57 -4.89 -9.26 -0.99
CA TYR A 57 -5.47 -10.18 -0.01
C TYR A 57 -4.88 -10.06 1.39
N THR A 58 -3.89 -9.22 1.62
CA THR A 58 -3.11 -9.20 2.88
C THR A 58 -3.24 -7.92 3.66
N SER A 59 -3.12 -6.77 2.99
CA SER A 59 -2.93 -5.49 3.66
C SER A 59 -3.69 -4.32 3.01
N GLU A 60 -4.25 -4.53 1.83
CA GLU A 60 -5.08 -3.53 1.17
C GLU A 60 -6.43 -3.36 1.88
N ILE A 61 -6.88 -2.13 1.98
CA ILE A 61 -8.22 -1.75 2.48
C ILE A 61 -9.11 -1.51 1.26
N HIS A 62 -10.13 -2.33 1.06
CA HIS A 62 -10.96 -2.29 -0.16
C HIS A 62 -12.16 -1.33 -0.09
N ASP A 63 -12.58 -0.91 1.12
CA ASP A 63 -13.73 -0.01 1.33
C ASP A 63 -13.30 1.38 1.82
N PHE A 64 -12.09 1.81 1.43
CA PHE A 64 -11.59 3.12 1.79
C PHE A 64 -12.35 4.21 1.05
N SER A 65 -12.68 5.28 1.76
CA SER A 65 -13.19 6.51 1.16
C SER A 65 -12.55 7.71 1.82
N ILE A 66 -12.20 8.72 1.03
CA ILE A 66 -11.68 9.99 1.51
C ILE A 66 -12.43 11.14 0.85
N THR A 67 -12.90 12.07 1.66
CA THR A 67 -13.57 13.28 1.21
C THR A 67 -12.71 14.49 1.55
N TYR A 68 -12.37 15.26 0.52
CA TYR A 68 -11.71 16.56 0.64
C TYR A 68 -12.74 17.67 0.64
N TYR A 69 -12.47 18.72 1.40
CA TYR A 69 -13.33 19.89 1.54
C TYR A 69 -12.64 21.11 0.94
N LYS A 70 -13.35 21.82 0.08
CA LYS A 70 -12.85 23.04 -0.58
C LYS A 70 -12.44 24.07 0.47
N PRO A 71 -11.19 24.57 0.41
CA PRO A 71 -10.75 25.61 1.33
C PRO A 71 -11.57 26.87 1.15
N THR A 72 -12.02 27.48 2.26
CA THR A 72 -12.71 28.77 2.25
C THR A 72 -11.94 29.77 3.11
N ALA A 73 -12.02 31.05 2.78
CA ALA A 73 -11.42 32.13 3.58
C ALA A 73 -11.98 32.19 5.02
N GLU A 74 -13.15 31.59 5.24
CA GLU A 74 -13.84 31.61 6.53
C GLU A 74 -13.41 30.48 7.46
N THR A 75 -12.79 29.44 6.95
CA THR A 75 -12.37 28.28 7.77
C THR A 75 -11.18 28.59 8.65
N GLY A 76 -10.46 29.68 8.41
CA GLY A 76 -9.28 30.07 9.20
C GLY A 76 -8.12 29.08 9.13
N GLU A 77 -8.17 28.18 8.18
CA GLU A 77 -7.21 27.08 7.99
C GLU A 77 -6.00 27.55 7.19
N HIS A 78 -5.29 28.55 7.74
CA HIS A 78 -4.14 29.15 7.11
C HIS A 78 -2.85 28.72 7.80
N ASN A 79 -1.85 28.37 7.00
CA ASN A 79 -0.52 28.11 7.51
C ASN A 79 0.26 29.43 7.65
N GLN A 80 0.30 29.99 8.83
CA GLN A 80 1.02 31.24 9.11
C GLN A 80 2.55 31.17 8.87
N SER A 81 3.10 29.97 8.82
CA SER A 81 4.53 29.76 8.55
C SER A 81 4.88 29.87 7.07
N PHE A 82 3.89 29.77 6.17
CA PHE A 82 4.06 29.82 4.72
C PHE A 82 3.09 30.84 4.13
N SER A 83 3.38 32.11 4.28
CA SER A 83 2.50 33.24 3.90
C SER A 83 2.10 33.32 2.43
N LEU A 84 2.68 32.48 1.55
CA LEU A 84 2.31 32.39 0.14
C LEU A 84 1.28 31.30 -0.14
N TYR A 85 0.97 30.43 0.85
CA TYR A 85 0.16 29.23 0.69
C TYR A 85 -0.68 29.02 1.93
N ASP A 86 -1.74 29.77 1.97
CA ASP A 86 -2.57 29.85 3.15
C ASP A 86 -3.54 28.68 3.31
N ASP A 87 -3.60 27.77 2.31
CA ASP A 87 -4.70 26.83 2.23
C ASP A 87 -4.29 25.45 2.70
N TYR A 88 -4.96 24.98 3.71
CA TYR A 88 -5.05 23.57 4.03
C TYR A 88 -6.31 22.99 3.40
N ILE A 89 -6.20 21.84 2.77
CA ILE A 89 -7.37 21.07 2.37
C ILE A 89 -7.70 20.10 3.49
N ARG A 90 -8.82 20.34 4.16
CA ARG A 90 -9.35 19.42 5.16
C ARG A 90 -9.84 18.15 4.48
N TRP A 91 -9.62 17.00 5.10
CA TRP A 91 -10.14 15.71 4.65
C TRP A 91 -10.73 14.89 5.79
N GLU A 92 -11.67 14.01 5.43
CA GLU A 92 -12.20 12.94 6.26
C GLU A 92 -12.10 11.63 5.52
N ALA A 93 -11.55 10.60 6.17
CA ALA A 93 -11.44 9.26 5.62
C ALA A 93 -12.24 8.26 6.45
N LYS A 94 -12.75 7.22 5.79
CA LYS A 94 -13.54 6.14 6.41
C LYS A 94 -13.17 4.82 5.77
N TRP A 95 -13.02 3.78 6.59
CA TRP A 95 -12.72 2.41 6.12
C TRP A 95 -13.16 1.38 7.14
N THR A 96 -13.08 0.09 6.79
CA THR A 96 -13.26 -1.03 7.72
C THR A 96 -11.91 -1.71 7.96
N GLU A 97 -11.56 -1.93 9.20
CA GLU A 97 -10.37 -2.65 9.61
C GLU A 97 -10.73 -3.68 10.67
N ASN A 98 -10.37 -4.93 10.43
CA ASN A 98 -10.71 -6.06 11.31
C ASN A 98 -12.22 -6.17 11.63
N GLY A 99 -13.08 -5.85 10.67
CA GLY A 99 -14.53 -5.86 10.82
C GLY A 99 -15.11 -4.66 11.61
N GLU A 100 -14.29 -3.71 12.03
CA GLU A 100 -14.72 -2.49 12.71
C GLU A 100 -14.62 -1.27 11.79
N ARG A 101 -15.65 -0.43 11.82
CA ARG A 101 -15.62 0.84 11.10
C ARG A 101 -14.62 1.79 11.74
N ARG A 102 -13.73 2.35 10.93
CA ARG A 102 -12.73 3.35 11.31
C ARG A 102 -13.01 4.66 10.60
N ASP A 103 -12.59 5.74 11.21
CA ASP A 103 -12.58 7.06 10.62
C ASP A 103 -11.35 7.84 11.04
N SER A 104 -10.95 8.79 10.22
CA SER A 104 -9.85 9.70 10.49
C SER A 104 -10.12 11.03 9.81
N THR A 105 -9.55 12.10 10.33
CA THR A 105 -9.63 13.43 9.74
C THR A 105 -8.30 14.11 9.84
N GLY A 106 -8.01 15.01 8.93
CA GLY A 106 -6.76 15.77 8.92
C GLY A 106 -6.78 16.87 7.89
N TYR A 107 -5.61 17.41 7.66
CA TYR A 107 -5.38 18.50 6.72
C TYR A 107 -4.25 18.13 5.79
N HIS A 108 -4.44 18.42 4.51
CA HIS A 108 -3.40 18.33 3.50
C HIS A 108 -2.84 19.73 3.29
N MET A 109 -1.61 19.92 3.70
CA MET A 109 -0.95 21.22 3.60
C MET A 109 -0.44 21.42 2.17
N LYS A 110 -0.80 22.55 1.58
CA LYS A 110 -0.23 22.95 0.30
C LYS A 110 1.26 23.26 0.46
N ASN A 111 2.06 22.57 -0.31
CA ASN A 111 3.51 22.74 -0.29
C ASN A 111 3.93 24.08 -0.92
N SER A 112 5.00 24.66 -0.43
CA SER A 112 5.57 25.92 -0.93
C SER A 112 6.08 25.84 -2.38
N PHE A 113 6.30 24.65 -2.92
CA PHE A 113 6.70 24.42 -4.31
C PHE A 113 5.51 24.45 -5.29
N HIS A 114 4.29 24.19 -4.80
CA HIS A 114 3.07 24.21 -5.59
C HIS A 114 2.37 25.57 -5.43
N ARG A 115 2.61 26.48 -6.36
CA ARG A 115 2.07 27.85 -6.29
C ARG A 115 0.58 27.94 -6.59
N GLN A 116 0.06 27.01 -7.37
CA GLN A 116 -1.37 26.90 -7.67
C GLN A 116 -2.14 26.27 -6.49
N THR A 117 -3.46 26.47 -6.50
CA THR A 117 -4.31 25.77 -5.54
C THR A 117 -4.28 24.27 -5.79
N TYR A 118 -4.37 23.45 -4.72
CA TYR A 118 -4.58 22.00 -4.84
C TYR A 118 -6.04 21.65 -5.16
N TRP A 119 -6.99 22.57 -4.87
CA TRP A 119 -8.36 22.35 -5.27
C TRP A 119 -8.47 22.38 -6.79
N PRO A 120 -9.03 21.32 -7.43
CA PRO A 120 -9.12 21.26 -8.87
C PRO A 120 -10.02 22.38 -9.41
N LEU A 121 -9.56 23.10 -10.42
CA LEU A 121 -10.32 24.23 -11.01
C LEU A 121 -11.58 23.78 -11.75
N TRP A 122 -11.66 22.50 -12.12
CA TRP A 122 -12.82 21.90 -12.78
C TRP A 122 -13.91 21.45 -11.77
N GLU A 123 -13.58 21.38 -10.48
CA GLU A 123 -14.53 20.97 -9.43
C GLU A 123 -15.32 22.17 -8.91
N GLU A 124 -16.60 22.21 -9.21
CA GLU A 124 -17.51 23.27 -8.80
C GLU A 124 -18.08 23.04 -7.39
N GLY A 125 -18.07 21.79 -6.92
CA GLY A 125 -18.60 21.40 -5.60
C GLY A 125 -17.72 21.85 -4.44
N GLU A 126 -18.30 21.79 -3.26
CA GLU A 126 -17.62 22.11 -2.00
C GLU A 126 -16.86 20.90 -1.43
N THR A 127 -17.04 19.71 -2.01
CA THR A 127 -16.41 18.47 -1.59
C THR A 127 -16.03 17.61 -2.79
N LEU A 128 -14.95 16.87 -2.64
CA LEU A 128 -14.50 15.90 -3.62
C LEU A 128 -14.21 14.58 -2.90
N THR A 129 -14.91 13.52 -3.28
CA THR A 129 -14.80 12.21 -2.62
C THR A 129 -14.22 11.17 -3.56
N PHE A 130 -13.21 10.44 -3.09
CA PHE A 130 -12.66 9.26 -3.73
C PHE A 130 -12.99 8.03 -2.90
N SER A 131 -13.27 6.92 -3.58
CA SER A 131 -13.55 5.63 -2.94
C SER A 131 -12.91 4.50 -3.73
N GLY A 132 -12.46 3.46 -3.03
CA GLY A 132 -11.82 2.30 -3.64
C GLY A 132 -10.80 1.64 -2.72
N GLY A 133 -9.80 1.02 -3.31
CA GLY A 133 -8.69 0.42 -2.60
C GLY A 133 -7.74 1.47 -1.99
N LYS A 134 -7.16 1.12 -0.85
CA LYS A 134 -6.05 1.87 -0.25
C LYS A 134 -4.95 0.91 0.17
N LEU A 135 -3.77 1.15 -0.35
CA LEU A 135 -2.56 0.40 -0.02
C LEU A 135 -1.95 0.87 1.31
N PRO A 136 -1.14 0.04 1.96
CA PRO A 136 -0.39 0.44 3.14
C PRO A 136 0.50 1.65 2.89
N ASN A 137 0.66 2.49 3.90
CA ASN A 137 1.62 3.57 3.85
C ASN A 137 3.05 3.02 3.72
N ASN A 138 3.84 3.57 2.80
CA ASN A 138 5.18 3.09 2.50
C ASN A 138 6.29 4.14 2.65
N ALA A 139 5.92 5.38 2.93
CA ALA A 139 6.90 6.45 3.16
C ALA A 139 7.35 6.47 4.63
N ILE A 140 8.67 6.50 4.84
CA ILE A 140 9.30 6.52 6.16
C ILE A 140 10.20 7.73 6.27
N ASP A 141 10.00 8.52 7.33
CA ASP A 141 10.88 9.64 7.67
C ASP A 141 12.21 9.12 8.23
N GLN A 142 13.25 9.16 7.42
CA GLN A 142 14.60 8.74 7.80
C GLN A 142 15.33 9.78 8.65
N SER A 143 14.86 11.03 8.61
CA SER A 143 15.43 12.12 9.41
C SER A 143 14.89 12.21 10.83
N GLY A 144 13.70 11.63 11.08
CA GLY A 144 12.97 11.73 12.33
C GLY A 144 12.42 13.13 12.64
N ASN A 145 12.53 14.06 11.69
CA ASN A 145 12.05 15.45 11.83
C ASN A 145 11.26 15.97 10.62
N GLY A 146 10.84 15.06 9.72
CA GLY A 146 10.02 15.37 8.56
C GLY A 146 10.77 15.95 7.36
N THR A 147 12.11 15.95 7.36
CA THR A 147 12.92 16.60 6.30
C THR A 147 13.47 15.64 5.25
N TYR A 148 13.51 14.34 5.53
CA TYR A 148 13.99 13.34 4.59
C TYR A 148 13.15 12.06 4.65
N TRP A 149 12.39 11.85 3.61
CA TRP A 149 11.49 10.70 3.47
C TRP A 149 11.98 9.77 2.37
N VAL A 150 11.82 8.48 2.58
CA VAL A 150 12.08 7.43 1.60
C VAL A 150 10.82 6.61 1.44
N LEU A 151 10.40 6.41 0.20
CA LEU A 151 9.24 5.61 -0.15
C LEU A 151 9.73 4.23 -0.55
N TYR A 152 9.24 3.21 0.15
CA TYR A 152 9.73 1.85 0.03
C TYR A 152 8.81 0.99 -0.82
N ARG A 153 9.40 0.09 -1.58
CA ARG A 153 8.70 -1.03 -2.17
C ARG A 153 8.21 -1.95 -1.05
N TYR A 154 7.03 -2.57 -1.18
CA TYR A 154 6.46 -3.41 -0.12
C TYR A 154 7.32 -4.65 0.16
N SER A 155 7.80 -5.29 -0.89
CA SER A 155 8.79 -6.37 -0.81
C SER A 155 9.55 -6.48 -2.13
N ALA A 156 10.66 -7.24 -2.16
CA ALA A 156 11.38 -7.51 -3.40
C ALA A 156 10.50 -8.21 -4.46
N ASP A 157 9.53 -9.00 -4.01
CA ASP A 157 8.62 -9.77 -4.85
C ASP A 157 7.25 -9.08 -5.03
N SER A 158 7.10 -7.81 -4.63
CA SER A 158 5.82 -7.09 -4.80
C SER A 158 5.53 -6.84 -6.28
N TYR A 159 4.26 -6.95 -6.67
CA TYR A 159 3.78 -6.83 -8.04
C TYR A 159 2.37 -6.23 -8.10
N GLY A 160 1.92 -5.85 -9.30
CA GLY A 160 0.54 -5.45 -9.55
C GLY A 160 0.22 -3.99 -9.24
N TYR A 161 1.25 -3.16 -9.04
CA TYR A 161 1.08 -1.73 -8.78
C TYR A 161 1.92 -0.91 -9.74
N VAL A 162 1.31 0.15 -10.28
CA VAL A 162 2.02 1.13 -11.13
C VAL A 162 2.90 2.00 -10.24
N ASP A 163 4.02 2.46 -10.77
CA ASP A 163 4.93 3.38 -10.08
C ASP A 163 5.53 2.82 -8.77
N ALA A 164 5.67 1.50 -8.73
CA ALA A 164 6.14 0.75 -7.56
C ALA A 164 7.49 0.05 -7.78
N ALA A 165 8.02 0.11 -9.00
CA ALA A 165 9.29 -0.49 -9.41
C ALA A 165 9.87 0.23 -10.63
N GLY A 166 11.11 -0.07 -11.00
CA GLY A 166 11.73 0.45 -12.21
C GLY A 166 10.96 0.02 -13.47
N ASN A 167 10.90 0.90 -14.47
CA ASN A 167 10.08 0.71 -15.67
C ASN A 167 10.48 -0.49 -16.54
N ASP A 168 11.70 -0.99 -16.39
CA ASP A 168 12.26 -2.13 -17.09
C ASP A 168 12.15 -3.45 -16.31
N GLU A 169 11.60 -3.41 -15.10
CA GLU A 169 11.41 -4.59 -14.26
C GLU A 169 10.10 -5.33 -14.60
N ASP A 170 10.08 -6.62 -14.31
CA ASP A 170 8.87 -7.44 -14.44
C ASP A 170 7.73 -6.96 -13.54
N ALA A 171 8.05 -6.35 -12.40
CA ALA A 171 7.06 -5.76 -11.50
C ALA A 171 6.28 -4.57 -12.11
N SER A 172 6.73 -4.02 -13.24
CA SER A 172 6.00 -3.01 -14.02
C SER A 172 5.11 -3.63 -15.09
N THR A 173 5.00 -4.97 -15.14
CA THR A 173 4.09 -5.69 -16.03
C THR A 173 2.86 -6.19 -15.29
N PHE A 174 1.76 -6.35 -16.01
CA PHE A 174 0.45 -6.70 -15.46
C PHE A 174 -0.18 -7.81 -16.29
N ASP A 175 -0.89 -8.70 -15.62
CA ASP A 175 -1.60 -9.81 -16.22
C ASP A 175 -3.11 -9.62 -15.96
N ILE A 176 -3.93 -9.70 -17.00
CA ILE A 176 -5.39 -9.58 -16.84
C ILE A 176 -6.00 -10.79 -16.11
N ASP A 177 -5.26 -11.88 -15.99
CA ASP A 177 -5.65 -13.02 -15.16
C ASP A 177 -5.66 -12.70 -13.65
N TRP A 178 -5.11 -11.55 -13.24
CA TRP A 178 -5.23 -11.07 -11.84
C TRP A 178 -6.56 -10.38 -11.55
N ALA A 179 -7.45 -10.28 -12.52
CA ALA A 179 -8.72 -9.60 -12.37
C ALA A 179 -9.61 -10.24 -11.31
N VAL A 180 -10.17 -9.38 -10.46
CA VAL A 180 -11.13 -9.77 -9.43
C VAL A 180 -12.41 -8.94 -9.53
N ASP A 181 -13.53 -9.53 -9.14
CA ASP A 181 -14.80 -8.83 -9.00
C ASP A 181 -14.86 -8.01 -7.68
N LYS A 182 -15.96 -7.28 -7.48
CA LYS A 182 -16.21 -6.50 -6.27
C LYS A 182 -16.25 -7.31 -4.96
N ASP A 183 -16.35 -8.62 -5.04
CA ASP A 183 -16.39 -9.53 -3.91
C ASP A 183 -15.03 -10.26 -3.73
N GLY A 184 -14.02 -9.89 -4.55
CA GLY A 184 -12.68 -10.45 -4.52
C GLY A 184 -12.55 -11.82 -5.19
N ASN A 185 -13.54 -12.25 -5.95
CA ASN A 185 -13.46 -13.52 -6.69
C ASN A 185 -12.73 -13.29 -8.01
N HIS A 186 -11.87 -14.21 -8.37
CA HIS A 186 -11.17 -14.21 -9.65
C HIS A 186 -12.15 -14.21 -10.84
N VAL A 187 -11.81 -13.42 -11.86
CA VAL A 187 -12.58 -13.29 -13.10
C VAL A 187 -11.69 -13.64 -14.30
N ASP A 188 -12.06 -14.65 -15.06
CA ASP A 188 -11.35 -15.05 -16.28
C ASP A 188 -11.70 -14.10 -17.44
N LEU A 189 -10.98 -13.00 -17.56
CA LEU A 189 -11.13 -12.03 -18.65
C LEU A 189 -10.51 -12.56 -19.94
N LYS A 190 -11.14 -12.28 -21.06
CA LYS A 190 -10.64 -12.65 -22.41
C LYS A 190 -10.08 -11.44 -23.18
N GLU A 191 -10.51 -10.27 -22.80
CA GLU A 191 -10.09 -8.99 -23.36
C GLU A 191 -10.36 -7.87 -22.38
N ILE A 192 -9.71 -6.75 -22.57
CA ILE A 192 -9.97 -5.49 -21.89
C ILE A 192 -10.04 -4.37 -22.92
N ASN A 193 -10.80 -3.32 -22.63
CA ASN A 193 -10.96 -2.17 -23.52
C ASN A 193 -10.40 -0.90 -22.87
N PHE A 194 -10.34 -0.87 -21.56
CA PHE A 194 -9.90 0.30 -20.79
C PHE A 194 -8.97 -0.11 -19.66
N VAL A 195 -8.06 0.79 -19.31
CA VAL A 195 -7.22 0.70 -18.12
C VAL A 195 -7.38 1.97 -17.31
N LYS A 196 -7.54 1.83 -16.00
CA LYS A 196 -7.63 2.94 -15.05
C LYS A 196 -6.60 2.72 -13.97
N VAL A 197 -5.79 3.73 -13.70
CA VAL A 197 -4.85 3.78 -12.58
C VAL A 197 -5.35 4.79 -11.57
N VAL A 198 -5.33 4.42 -10.31
CA VAL A 198 -5.69 5.31 -9.20
C VAL A 198 -4.55 5.33 -8.18
N CYS A 199 -4.35 6.47 -7.52
CA CYS A 199 -3.39 6.53 -6.41
C CYS A 199 -3.79 5.53 -5.33
N GLY A 200 -2.87 4.65 -4.95
CA GLY A 200 -3.10 3.65 -3.91
C GLY A 200 -2.78 4.16 -2.50
N ILE A 201 -2.03 5.24 -2.38
CA ILE A 201 -1.54 5.77 -1.11
C ILE A 201 -2.06 7.19 -0.89
N PHE A 202 -2.41 7.48 0.37
CA PHE A 202 -2.88 8.80 0.83
C PHE A 202 -2.02 9.24 2.02
N GLN A 203 -0.70 9.13 1.87
CA GLN A 203 0.25 9.45 2.93
C GLN A 203 0.88 10.81 2.71
N TYR A 204 0.85 11.64 3.75
CA TYR A 204 1.67 12.86 3.79
C TYR A 204 3.14 12.48 4.04
N CYS A 205 4.05 12.98 3.20
CA CYS A 205 5.48 12.75 3.31
C CYS A 205 6.30 14.07 3.42
N GLY A 206 6.14 14.73 4.54
CA GLY A 206 6.95 15.87 4.95
C GLY A 206 6.86 17.08 4.01
N TRP A 207 8.01 17.62 3.64
CA TRP A 207 8.10 18.83 2.84
C TRP A 207 7.63 18.67 1.39
N LEU A 208 7.68 17.46 0.87
CA LEU A 208 7.11 17.13 -0.45
C LEU A 208 5.57 17.23 -0.40
N GLY A 209 4.97 16.79 0.70
CA GLY A 209 3.56 16.99 1.04
C GLY A 209 2.58 16.04 0.39
N GLU A 210 2.98 15.33 -0.63
CA GLU A 210 2.11 14.43 -1.41
C GLU A 210 2.75 13.06 -1.64
N THR A 211 1.91 12.12 -2.00
CA THR A 211 2.27 10.84 -2.62
C THR A 211 1.31 10.67 -3.78
N SER A 212 1.82 10.62 -4.99
CA SER A 212 1.01 10.72 -6.21
C SER A 212 1.56 9.76 -7.26
N THR A 213 0.77 8.78 -7.64
CA THR A 213 1.15 7.80 -8.66
C THR A 213 1.24 8.47 -10.03
N GLU A 214 2.37 8.38 -10.69
CA GLU A 214 2.59 8.85 -12.05
C GLU A 214 2.45 7.71 -13.06
N VAL A 215 1.88 8.06 -14.22
CA VAL A 215 1.84 7.19 -15.40
C VAL A 215 2.58 7.87 -16.53
N SER A 216 3.74 7.34 -16.89
CA SER A 216 4.57 7.89 -17.99
C SER A 216 4.39 7.16 -19.32
N GLY A 217 3.82 5.97 -19.31
CA GLY A 217 3.57 5.21 -20.53
C GLY A 217 2.74 3.96 -20.32
N PHE A 218 2.20 3.47 -21.42
CA PHE A 218 1.43 2.24 -21.51
C PHE A 218 1.86 1.44 -22.74
N GLN A 219 2.01 0.13 -22.59
CA GLN A 219 2.40 -0.77 -23.66
C GLN A 219 1.58 -2.04 -23.60
N ASP A 220 0.97 -2.39 -24.72
CA ASP A 220 0.40 -3.71 -24.97
C ASP A 220 1.56 -4.66 -25.33
N LEU A 221 1.84 -5.62 -24.49
CA LEU A 221 2.98 -6.51 -24.65
C LEU A 221 2.78 -7.51 -25.79
N HIS A 222 1.54 -7.82 -26.17
CA HIS A 222 1.26 -8.69 -27.33
C HIS A 222 1.73 -8.07 -28.67
N LEU A 223 1.89 -6.76 -28.70
CA LEU A 223 2.39 -6.04 -29.90
C LEU A 223 3.91 -5.90 -29.93
N VAL A 224 4.60 -6.39 -28.90
CA VAL A 224 6.07 -6.30 -28.80
C VAL A 224 6.72 -7.46 -29.55
N GLU A 225 7.70 -7.16 -30.40
CA GLU A 225 8.46 -8.20 -31.09
C GLU A 225 9.21 -9.09 -30.09
N GLY A 226 9.03 -10.40 -30.20
CA GLY A 226 9.61 -11.38 -29.26
C GLY A 226 8.83 -11.55 -27.97
N TYR A 227 7.58 -11.08 -27.91
CA TYR A 227 6.71 -11.34 -26.79
C TYR A 227 6.70 -12.83 -26.42
N ASP A 228 6.96 -13.10 -25.16
CA ASP A 228 6.94 -14.45 -24.59
C ASP A 228 5.61 -14.64 -23.87
N ASP A 229 4.76 -15.53 -24.40
CA ASP A 229 3.47 -15.91 -23.83
C ASP A 229 3.57 -16.98 -22.72
N ASN A 230 4.80 -17.28 -22.29
CA ASN A 230 4.96 -18.11 -21.10
C ASN A 230 4.43 -17.38 -19.86
N PRO A 231 3.59 -18.05 -19.08
CA PRO A 231 3.04 -17.42 -17.90
C PRO A 231 4.18 -17.03 -16.93
N ILE A 232 4.21 -15.77 -16.53
CA ILE A 232 4.93 -15.40 -15.32
C ILE A 232 4.12 -16.02 -14.20
N ILE A 233 4.55 -17.19 -13.72
CA ILE A 233 3.95 -17.83 -12.55
C ILE A 233 4.42 -17.03 -11.33
N ILE A 234 3.78 -15.90 -11.12
CA ILE A 234 3.76 -15.31 -9.80
C ILE A 234 2.83 -16.22 -9.01
N THR A 235 3.43 -17.14 -8.27
CA THR A 235 2.65 -17.94 -7.34
C THR A 235 2.07 -16.96 -6.32
N PRO A 236 0.75 -16.70 -6.30
CA PRO A 236 0.17 -15.91 -5.23
C PRO A 236 0.68 -16.53 -3.94
N ARG A 237 1.21 -15.72 -3.05
CA ARG A 237 1.52 -16.19 -1.69
C ARG A 237 0.27 -16.91 -1.24
N GLU A 238 0.33 -18.25 -1.06
CA GLU A 238 -0.83 -18.99 -0.57
C GLU A 238 -1.26 -18.30 0.71
N ILE A 239 -2.37 -17.57 0.63
CA ILE A 239 -3.03 -17.09 1.81
C ILE A 239 -3.47 -18.37 2.50
N PRO A 240 -3.07 -18.62 3.76
CA PRO A 240 -3.67 -19.68 4.50
C PRO A 240 -5.16 -19.35 4.54
N SER A 241 -5.93 -20.02 3.69
CA SER A 241 -7.38 -19.88 3.59
C SER A 241 -7.94 -20.24 4.96
N GLY A 242 -8.29 -19.20 5.72
CA GLY A 242 -8.99 -19.30 6.98
C GLY A 242 -8.28 -20.20 7.99
N ILE A 243 -8.42 -19.90 9.23
CA ILE A 243 -8.06 -20.77 10.35
C ILE A 243 -8.72 -22.14 10.09
N GLU A 244 -8.02 -23.03 9.40
CA GLU A 244 -8.34 -24.44 9.52
C GLU A 244 -8.29 -24.72 11.02
N SER A 245 -9.40 -25.19 11.53
CA SER A 245 -9.56 -25.54 12.94
C SER A 245 -8.25 -26.18 13.43
N VAL A 246 -7.55 -25.45 14.31
CA VAL A 246 -6.37 -25.98 14.99
C VAL A 246 -6.84 -27.29 15.63
N SER A 247 -6.61 -28.40 14.93
CA SER A 247 -6.68 -29.69 15.58
C SER A 247 -5.66 -29.61 16.68
N THR A 248 -6.14 -29.63 17.92
CA THR A 248 -5.33 -29.68 19.13
C THR A 248 -4.61 -31.02 19.22
N SER A 249 -3.71 -31.27 18.27
CA SER A 249 -2.62 -32.20 18.48
C SER A 249 -1.52 -31.40 19.16
N THR A 250 -1.47 -31.51 20.46
CA THR A 250 -0.44 -30.97 21.33
C THR A 250 0.95 -31.31 20.74
N PRO A 251 1.75 -30.34 20.24
CA PRO A 251 3.15 -30.62 20.02
C PRO A 251 3.79 -30.69 21.40
N SER A 252 4.04 -31.88 21.89
CA SER A 252 4.93 -32.09 23.02
C SER A 252 6.30 -31.56 22.61
N SER A 253 6.81 -30.54 23.34
CA SER A 253 8.19 -30.05 23.43
C SER A 253 8.55 -28.64 22.94
N ALA A 254 7.61 -27.71 22.76
CA ALA A 254 7.96 -26.29 22.61
C ALA A 254 7.91 -25.54 23.97
N ASN A 255 8.01 -26.26 25.08
CA ASN A 255 7.99 -25.65 26.41
C ASN A 255 9.24 -24.79 26.64
N GLY A 256 9.07 -23.48 26.62
CA GLY A 256 10.04 -22.55 27.13
C GLY A 256 10.68 -21.58 26.18
N LEU A 257 10.38 -21.61 24.88
CA LEU A 257 10.96 -20.67 23.94
C LEU A 257 10.29 -19.29 24.03
N TRP A 258 11.13 -18.25 24.00
CA TRP A 258 10.68 -16.86 23.97
C TRP A 258 10.80 -16.30 22.57
N TYR A 259 9.81 -15.50 22.19
CA TYR A 259 9.80 -14.77 20.94
C TYR A 259 9.51 -13.29 21.21
N ASP A 260 10.13 -12.39 20.49
CA ASP A 260 9.74 -10.99 20.46
C ASP A 260 8.43 -10.80 19.67
N LEU A 261 7.92 -9.58 19.61
CA LEU A 261 6.65 -9.28 18.94
C LEU A 261 6.74 -9.41 17.40
N SER A 262 7.95 -9.48 16.85
CA SER A 262 8.19 -9.76 15.43
C SER A 262 8.30 -11.26 15.12
N GLY A 263 8.10 -12.13 16.12
CA GLY A 263 8.19 -13.58 15.97
C GLY A 263 9.62 -14.14 15.99
N ARG A 264 10.65 -13.31 16.23
CA ARG A 264 12.03 -13.75 16.32
C ARG A 264 12.30 -14.41 17.67
N ARG A 265 12.99 -15.55 17.65
CA ARG A 265 13.38 -16.26 18.85
C ARG A 265 14.39 -15.47 19.68
N VAL A 266 14.11 -15.33 20.98
CA VAL A 266 14.95 -14.64 21.95
C VAL A 266 15.49 -15.65 22.96
N SER A 267 16.80 -15.84 23.00
CA SER A 267 17.43 -16.82 23.92
C SER A 267 17.53 -16.33 25.37
N LYS A 268 17.64 -15.01 25.57
CA LYS A 268 17.69 -14.36 26.88
C LYS A 268 16.80 -13.12 26.87
N PRO A 269 15.52 -13.24 27.21
CA PRO A 269 14.64 -12.09 27.24
C PRO A 269 15.04 -11.15 28.39
N THR A 270 15.04 -9.85 28.08
CA THR A 270 15.27 -8.77 29.04
C THR A 270 13.94 -8.12 29.42
N THR A 271 13.94 -6.95 30.03
CA THR A 271 12.72 -6.19 30.29
C THR A 271 11.99 -5.91 28.98
N GLY A 272 10.71 -6.28 28.89
CA GLY A 272 9.92 -6.06 27.68
C GLY A 272 8.75 -7.04 27.53
N LEU A 273 8.02 -6.90 26.42
CA LEU A 273 6.89 -7.75 26.06
C LEU A 273 7.36 -8.84 25.09
N TYR A 274 7.02 -10.09 25.40
CA TYR A 274 7.42 -11.28 24.64
C TYR A 274 6.23 -12.22 24.45
N ILE A 275 6.38 -13.16 23.54
CA ILE A 275 5.45 -14.28 23.35
C ILE A 275 6.12 -15.55 23.90
N ARG A 276 5.42 -16.27 24.76
CA ARG A 276 5.83 -17.57 25.26
C ARG A 276 4.63 -18.49 25.32
N ASN A 277 4.73 -19.67 24.73
CA ASN A 277 3.61 -20.64 24.67
C ASN A 277 2.31 -20.02 24.11
N GLY A 278 2.43 -19.18 23.06
CA GLY A 278 1.30 -18.51 22.43
C GLY A 278 0.65 -17.38 23.25
N LYS A 279 1.23 -17.01 24.40
CA LYS A 279 0.71 -15.92 25.25
C LYS A 279 1.67 -14.76 25.34
N LYS A 280 1.15 -13.54 25.41
CA LYS A 280 1.94 -12.33 25.69
C LYS A 280 2.37 -12.32 27.14
N VAL A 281 3.67 -12.14 27.39
CA VAL A 281 4.28 -12.12 28.73
C VAL A 281 5.15 -10.88 28.85
N PHE A 282 4.90 -10.05 29.86
CA PHE A 282 5.73 -8.89 30.16
C PHE A 282 6.77 -9.23 31.24
N ILE A 283 8.05 -9.02 30.92
CA ILE A 283 9.17 -9.17 31.85
C ILE A 283 9.53 -7.81 32.43
N LYS A 284 9.49 -7.69 33.77
CA LYS A 284 9.94 -6.47 34.46
C LYS A 284 11.43 -6.58 34.85
N ALA A 285 12.12 -5.45 34.86
CA ALA A 285 13.48 -5.39 35.41
C ALA A 285 13.51 -5.86 36.88
N GLY A 286 14.32 -6.86 37.18
CA GLY A 286 14.51 -7.36 38.55
C GLY A 286 13.89 -8.70 38.90
N THR A 287 13.21 -9.39 37.99
CA THR A 287 12.59 -10.69 38.28
C THR A 287 13.15 -11.79 37.38
N ILE A 288 14.40 -12.19 37.60
CA ILE A 288 14.91 -13.48 37.11
C ILE A 288 15.42 -14.23 38.34
N ASN A 289 14.52 -14.89 39.00
CA ASN A 289 14.88 -15.98 39.89
C ASN A 289 14.60 -17.30 39.16
N LEU A 290 15.62 -17.81 38.48
CA LEU A 290 15.61 -19.14 37.86
C LEU A 290 16.11 -20.17 38.90
N SER A 291 15.44 -20.30 40.03
CA SER A 291 15.65 -21.44 40.90
C SER A 291 14.32 -22.17 41.11
N SER A 292 14.39 -23.47 40.82
CA SER A 292 13.36 -24.49 41.04
C SER A 292 12.30 -24.67 39.93
N TYR A 293 12.60 -25.63 39.04
CA TYR A 293 11.70 -26.79 38.85
C TYR A 293 12.56 -27.95 38.36
N ASN A 294 12.76 -28.90 39.24
CA ASN A 294 13.15 -30.28 38.96
C ASN A 294 12.02 -30.98 38.20
#